data_26ffae13c65b9c5aa76eaecbae7bbb33
#
_entry.id   26ffae13c65b9c5aa76eaecbae7bbb33
#
_cell.length_a   1.000
_cell.length_b   1.000
_cell.length_c   1.000
_cell.angle_alpha   90.00
_cell.angle_beta   90.00
_cell.angle_gamma   90.00
#
_symmetry.space_group_name_H-M   'P 1'
#
loop_
_entity.id
_entity.type
_entity.pdbx_description
1 polymer ?
#
loop_
_entity_poly.entity_id
_entity_poly.type
_entity_poly.pdbx_seq_one_letter_code
_entity_poly.pdbx_strand_id
1 'polypeptide(L)'
;MKKKLVTNTLRKIFWDKLPITSDTWFTSVNDIDEKKREQIRKKILEAFDAKPPQQQKLFAEENSAKKQRRQEHGMPKLIPLKRANNISIVLSRWKAAKDPQSVVDMIQSASEELDIDKLQILVQCVPNEEELLVFKEYNESDDKDNEEPLTQPEQFLRAMSAIPNLDHRLQALMFARQFSEVTRELRSSFEVVENACDEVLNSSDLRNLLNYALYCGNVLNEGTIRGDANGFALESLLLFANVKTTTKKNMDTPTTSIRPPENLLEVVVDAADDDDDVIKNKQYSLRESLKHCEHAMRFARGELESRYDTFRKNTENLKKERLEHLCDVAKERESVDKSAVRVQEKFNRLKTFVGKPSETSGEGPEEIFTNIWLFVESVDRRRRRTKEKHRKDNSNNTGNKQNSPQQTTPQTPHYASGANTAWI
;
A
#
# COMPACT_ATOMS: atom_id res chain seq x y z
N MET A 1 36.61 -40.94 10.91
CA MET A 1 36.09 -40.45 12.21
C MET A 1 34.63 -40.10 12.03
N LYS A 2 33.69 -40.81 12.67
CA LYS A 2 32.25 -40.53 12.59
C LYS A 2 31.97 -39.26 13.36
N LYS A 3 31.55 -38.14 12.69
CA LYS A 3 31.02 -36.94 13.35
C LYS A 3 29.77 -37.34 14.14
N LYS A 4 29.83 -37.22 15.48
CA LYS A 4 28.68 -37.35 16.37
C LYS A 4 27.66 -36.28 15.95
N LEU A 5 26.50 -36.69 15.43
CA LEU A 5 25.34 -35.82 15.27
C LEU A 5 24.89 -35.37 16.67
N VAL A 6 25.21 -34.16 17.02
CA VAL A 6 24.59 -33.49 18.18
C VAL A 6 23.19 -33.15 17.73
N THR A 7 22.20 -33.93 18.18
CA THR A 7 20.77 -33.62 18.00
C THR A 7 20.39 -32.44 18.91
N ASN A 8 20.83 -31.24 18.57
CA ASN A 8 20.30 -30.03 19.21
C ASN A 8 18.85 -29.89 18.79
N THR A 9 17.94 -29.90 19.76
CA THR A 9 16.52 -29.60 19.59
C THR A 9 16.34 -28.07 19.43
N LEU A 10 16.73 -27.56 18.28
CA LEU A 10 16.51 -26.15 17.92
C LEU A 10 15.05 -25.92 17.50
N ARG A 11 14.53 -24.73 17.77
CA ARG A 11 13.28 -24.27 17.18
C ARG A 11 13.43 -24.14 15.67
N LYS A 12 12.58 -24.84 14.92
CA LYS A 12 12.63 -24.87 13.45
C LYS A 12 11.86 -23.69 12.87
N ILE A 13 12.36 -23.12 11.77
CA ILE A 13 11.60 -22.22 10.93
C ILE A 13 10.93 -23.00 9.80
N PHE A 14 9.62 -22.80 9.62
CA PHE A 14 8.82 -23.46 8.59
C PHE A 14 8.72 -22.53 7.39
N TRP A 15 9.69 -22.66 6.48
CA TRP A 15 9.69 -21.94 5.20
C TRP A 15 9.55 -22.88 4.02
N ASP A 16 9.05 -22.35 2.89
CA ASP A 16 9.00 -23.06 1.63
C ASP A 16 10.25 -22.75 0.80
N LYS A 17 10.95 -23.79 0.35
CA LYS A 17 12.14 -23.66 -0.49
C LYS A 17 11.75 -23.23 -1.88
N LEU A 18 12.47 -22.25 -2.44
CA LEU A 18 12.35 -21.85 -3.83
C LEU A 18 13.44 -22.49 -4.68
N PRO A 19 13.12 -22.97 -5.90
CA PRO A 19 14.14 -23.30 -6.90
C PRO A 19 14.79 -21.98 -7.36
N ILE A 20 16.13 -21.89 -7.28
CA ILE A 20 16.84 -20.70 -7.71
C ILE A 20 16.98 -20.67 -9.22
N THR A 21 16.49 -19.59 -9.82
CA THR A 21 16.89 -19.09 -11.13
C THR A 21 17.80 -17.86 -10.93
N SER A 22 18.63 -17.54 -11.93
CA SER A 22 19.67 -16.51 -11.86
C SER A 22 19.22 -15.10 -11.48
N ASP A 23 17.91 -14.83 -11.47
CA ASP A 23 17.32 -13.49 -11.29
C ASP A 23 16.60 -13.30 -9.95
N THR A 24 16.93 -14.10 -8.93
CA THR A 24 16.34 -13.93 -7.59
C THR A 24 17.25 -13.13 -6.66
N TRP A 25 16.68 -12.58 -5.57
CA TRP A 25 17.40 -11.82 -4.54
C TRP A 25 18.42 -12.64 -3.71
N PHE A 26 18.48 -13.99 -3.89
CA PHE A 26 19.37 -14.90 -3.17
C PHE A 26 20.66 -15.26 -3.91
N THR A 27 21.15 -14.43 -4.80
CA THR A 27 22.29 -14.77 -5.68
C THR A 27 23.64 -14.90 -4.96
N SER A 28 23.76 -14.49 -3.70
CA SER A 28 25.06 -14.41 -3.02
C SER A 28 25.06 -14.71 -1.52
N VAL A 29 24.40 -15.81 -1.10
CA VAL A 29 24.56 -16.29 0.30
C VAL A 29 26.04 -16.60 0.64
N ASN A 30 26.85 -16.85 -0.37
CA ASN A 30 28.29 -17.11 -0.22
C ASN A 30 29.11 -15.85 0.12
N ASP A 31 28.55 -14.64 0.00
CA ASP A 31 29.27 -13.38 0.25
C ASP A 31 29.44 -13.05 1.75
N ILE A 32 28.80 -13.82 2.65
CA ILE A 32 29.01 -13.65 4.08
C ILE A 32 30.36 -14.28 4.47
N ASP A 33 31.29 -13.48 5.02
CA ASP A 33 32.61 -13.92 5.48
C ASP A 33 32.52 -15.11 6.46
N GLU A 34 33.46 -16.06 6.35
CA GLU A 34 33.44 -17.32 7.09
C GLU A 34 33.52 -17.13 8.61
N LYS A 35 34.30 -16.15 9.08
CA LYS A 35 34.37 -15.81 10.51
C LYS A 35 33.02 -15.30 11.02
N LYS A 36 32.34 -14.52 10.20
CA LYS A 36 31.03 -13.96 10.51
C LYS A 36 29.94 -15.04 10.51
N ARG A 37 30.01 -16.01 9.59
CA ARG A 37 29.15 -17.22 9.58
C ARG A 37 29.26 -18.00 10.89
N GLU A 38 30.47 -18.22 11.38
CA GLU A 38 30.71 -18.95 12.64
C GLU A 38 30.16 -18.18 13.86
N GLN A 39 30.33 -16.86 13.92
CA GLN A 39 29.77 -16.03 14.98
C GLN A 39 28.23 -16.05 14.99
N ILE A 40 27.60 -15.92 13.82
CA ILE A 40 26.14 -16.01 13.67
C ILE A 40 25.63 -17.37 14.06
N ARG A 41 26.30 -18.45 13.61
CA ARG A 41 25.98 -19.82 13.97
C ARG A 41 25.98 -20.03 15.49
N LYS A 42 27.00 -19.51 16.18
CA LYS A 42 27.10 -19.58 17.64
C LYS A 42 25.95 -18.84 18.31
N LYS A 43 25.66 -17.60 17.89
CA LYS A 43 24.52 -16.81 18.41
C LYS A 43 23.19 -17.52 18.24
N ILE A 44 22.94 -18.19 17.10
CA ILE A 44 21.70 -18.93 16.84
C ILE A 44 21.58 -20.18 17.71
N LEU A 45 22.62 -20.96 17.82
CA LEU A 45 22.62 -22.17 18.67
C LEU A 45 22.36 -21.84 20.15
N GLU A 46 22.88 -20.72 20.65
CA GLU A 46 22.65 -20.24 22.01
C GLU A 46 21.24 -19.66 22.24
N ALA A 47 20.63 -19.05 21.22
CA ALA A 47 19.40 -18.29 21.35
C ALA A 47 18.11 -19.11 21.14
N PHE A 48 18.15 -20.27 20.48
CA PHE A 48 16.95 -20.99 20.01
C PHE A 48 16.84 -22.46 20.46
N ASP A 49 17.14 -22.76 21.72
CA ASP A 49 16.90 -24.07 22.32
C ASP A 49 15.40 -24.32 22.62
N ALA A 50 14.85 -25.53 22.38
CA ALA A 50 13.41 -25.73 22.26
C ALA A 50 12.70 -26.25 23.51
N LYS A 51 11.60 -25.57 23.94
CA LYS A 51 10.52 -26.08 24.82
C LYS A 51 9.13 -25.57 24.38
N PRO A 52 7.99 -26.32 24.59
CA PRO A 52 6.72 -26.14 23.88
C PRO A 52 5.68 -25.17 24.49
N PRO A 53 4.60 -24.75 23.76
CA PRO A 53 3.69 -23.66 24.08
C PRO A 53 2.22 -24.00 24.44
N GLN A 54 1.43 -23.00 24.91
CA GLN A 54 -0.01 -23.04 25.21
C GLN A 54 -0.85 -21.97 24.45
N GLN A 55 -2.17 -22.22 24.25
CA GLN A 55 -3.12 -21.48 23.37
C GLN A 55 -4.18 -20.62 24.07
N GLN A 56 -4.81 -19.64 23.40
CA GLN A 56 -6.09 -18.97 23.77
C GLN A 56 -6.92 -18.37 22.59
N LYS A 57 -8.25 -18.12 22.81
CA LYS A 57 -9.40 -17.94 21.88
C LYS A 57 -10.07 -16.54 21.89
N LEU A 58 -11.02 -16.28 20.92
CA LEU A 58 -11.71 -15.05 20.50
C LEU A 58 -13.24 -15.05 20.56
N PHE A 59 -13.91 -13.87 20.41
CA PHE A 59 -15.35 -13.67 20.08
C PHE A 59 -15.71 -12.30 19.40
N ALA A 60 -16.95 -12.16 18.80
CA ALA A 60 -17.48 -11.18 17.85
C ALA A 60 -18.88 -10.55 18.19
N GLU A 61 -19.44 -9.61 17.37
CA GLU A 61 -20.87 -9.15 17.15
C GLU A 61 -21.05 -7.64 16.83
N GLU A 62 -22.13 -7.10 16.35
CA GLU A 62 -23.11 -6.97 15.27
C GLU A 62 -24.09 -5.74 15.41
N ASN A 63 -24.84 -5.31 14.34
CA ASN A 63 -26.17 -4.61 14.16
C ASN A 63 -26.33 -3.07 14.06
N SER A 64 -27.28 -2.47 13.41
CA SER A 64 -28.35 -2.40 12.39
C SER A 64 -29.24 -1.10 12.42
N ALA A 65 -29.70 -0.58 11.30
CA ALA A 65 -30.96 -0.01 10.72
C ALA A 65 -31.85 1.17 11.23
N LYS A 66 -32.56 1.85 10.27
CA LYS A 66 -33.92 2.48 10.14
C LYS A 66 -33.98 3.96 9.64
N LYS A 67 -34.95 4.48 8.90
CA LYS A 67 -36.18 4.45 8.12
C LYS A 67 -36.99 5.78 8.17
N GLN A 68 -37.44 6.35 7.00
CA GLN A 68 -38.72 6.95 6.51
C GLN A 68 -39.14 8.41 6.75
N ARG A 69 -39.70 9.19 5.74
CA ARG A 69 -41.09 9.51 5.39
C ARG A 69 -41.31 10.63 4.33
N ARG A 70 -42.50 10.62 3.69
CA ARG A 70 -43.09 11.19 2.46
C ARG A 70 -43.75 12.56 2.56
N GLN A 71 -44.02 13.23 1.38
CA GLN A 71 -45.34 13.78 1.02
C GLN A 71 -45.52 14.14 -0.49
N GLU A 72 -46.73 14.27 -0.99
CA GLU A 72 -47.32 14.08 -2.32
C GLU A 72 -47.73 15.36 -3.06
N HIS A 73 -47.66 15.41 -4.42
CA HIS A 73 -48.45 16.29 -5.28
C HIS A 73 -48.74 15.67 -6.65
N GLY A 74 -50.04 15.74 -7.10
CA GLY A 74 -50.57 15.42 -8.43
C GLY A 74 -50.43 13.98 -8.87
N MET A 75 -51.52 13.31 -9.35
CA MET A 75 -51.44 11.94 -9.83
C MET A 75 -50.82 11.89 -11.23
N PRO A 76 -49.63 11.30 -11.43
CA PRO A 76 -49.09 10.99 -12.74
C PRO A 76 -49.89 9.89 -13.41
N LYS A 77 -50.06 9.95 -14.74
CA LYS A 77 -50.81 8.98 -15.52
C LYS A 77 -49.95 7.89 -16.15
N LEU A 78 -48.78 8.26 -16.60
CA LEU A 78 -47.89 7.42 -17.38
C LEU A 78 -46.80 6.72 -16.54
N ILE A 79 -46.50 7.28 -15.36
CA ILE A 79 -45.43 6.75 -14.48
C ILE A 79 -45.94 6.59 -13.05
N PRO A 80 -45.36 5.64 -12.26
CA PRO A 80 -45.72 5.48 -10.85
C PRO A 80 -45.51 6.76 -10.04
N LEU A 81 -46.50 7.09 -9.18
CA LEU A 81 -46.45 8.30 -8.31
C LEU A 81 -45.13 8.44 -7.53
N LYS A 82 -44.60 7.32 -7.04
CA LYS A 82 -43.31 7.29 -6.34
C LYS A 82 -42.13 7.77 -7.23
N ARG A 83 -42.13 7.37 -8.50
CA ARG A 83 -41.14 7.74 -9.51
C ARG A 83 -41.27 9.21 -9.85
N ALA A 84 -42.52 9.70 -10.12
CA ALA A 84 -42.79 11.11 -10.37
C ALA A 84 -42.31 12.03 -9.22
N ASN A 85 -42.60 11.64 -7.97
CA ASN A 85 -42.18 12.38 -6.80
C ASN A 85 -40.65 12.46 -6.68
N ASN A 86 -39.94 11.32 -6.91
CA ASN A 86 -38.48 11.29 -6.88
C ASN A 86 -37.89 12.26 -7.92
N ILE A 87 -38.42 12.22 -9.15
CA ILE A 87 -38.00 13.13 -10.24
C ILE A 87 -38.31 14.57 -9.90
N SER A 88 -39.51 14.88 -9.39
CA SER A 88 -39.85 16.23 -8.94
C SER A 88 -38.88 16.78 -7.91
N ILE A 89 -38.49 16.00 -6.92
CA ILE A 89 -37.51 16.38 -5.89
C ILE A 89 -36.16 16.69 -6.54
N VAL A 90 -35.72 15.84 -7.46
CA VAL A 90 -34.44 15.97 -8.15
C VAL A 90 -34.44 17.23 -9.03
N LEU A 91 -35.49 17.41 -9.86
CA LEU A 91 -35.62 18.57 -10.74
C LEU A 91 -35.81 19.92 -9.98
N SER A 92 -36.37 19.89 -8.77
CA SER A 92 -36.51 21.09 -7.93
C SER A 92 -35.17 21.75 -7.59
N ARG A 93 -34.09 20.97 -7.60
CA ARG A 93 -32.72 21.43 -7.32
C ARG A 93 -32.10 22.21 -8.48
N TRP A 94 -32.66 22.10 -9.69
CA TRP A 94 -32.14 22.73 -10.90
C TRP A 94 -33.22 23.50 -11.64
N LYS A 95 -33.15 24.81 -11.59
CA LYS A 95 -34.20 25.71 -12.15
C LYS A 95 -34.38 25.54 -13.68
N ALA A 96 -33.29 25.30 -14.43
CA ALA A 96 -33.36 25.11 -15.88
C ALA A 96 -34.11 23.83 -16.28
N ALA A 97 -34.22 22.83 -15.39
CA ALA A 97 -35.00 21.62 -15.63
C ALA A 97 -36.51 21.83 -15.72
N LYS A 98 -37.00 23.08 -15.51
CA LYS A 98 -38.40 23.45 -15.77
C LYS A 98 -38.74 23.50 -17.27
N ASP A 99 -37.73 23.73 -18.12
CA ASP A 99 -37.82 23.59 -19.57
C ASP A 99 -37.11 22.32 -20.04
N PRO A 100 -37.82 21.22 -20.24
CA PRO A 100 -37.22 19.94 -20.66
C PRO A 100 -36.46 20.03 -22.01
N GLN A 101 -36.95 20.86 -22.95
CA GLN A 101 -36.30 21.00 -24.26
C GLN A 101 -34.92 21.64 -24.14
N SER A 102 -34.78 22.68 -23.33
CA SER A 102 -33.49 23.30 -23.05
C SER A 102 -32.47 22.29 -22.50
N VAL A 103 -32.92 21.35 -21.66
CA VAL A 103 -32.05 20.29 -21.12
C VAL A 103 -31.64 19.29 -22.21
N VAL A 104 -32.56 18.93 -23.10
CA VAL A 104 -32.27 18.07 -24.27
C VAL A 104 -31.20 18.73 -25.15
N ASP A 105 -31.36 20.02 -25.47
CA ASP A 105 -30.42 20.77 -26.29
C ASP A 105 -29.04 20.85 -25.65
N MET A 106 -28.97 21.06 -24.31
CA MET A 106 -27.72 21.05 -23.56
C MET A 106 -27.02 19.66 -23.60
N ILE A 107 -27.78 18.58 -23.49
CA ILE A 107 -27.21 17.22 -23.57
C ILE A 107 -26.72 16.92 -24.99
N GLN A 108 -27.48 17.31 -26.03
CA GLN A 108 -27.10 17.07 -27.43
C GLN A 108 -25.89 17.89 -27.82
N SER A 109 -25.79 19.15 -27.43
CA SER A 109 -24.66 20.04 -27.71
C SER A 109 -23.46 19.81 -26.80
N ALA A 110 -23.56 18.91 -25.79
CA ALA A 110 -22.53 18.72 -24.76
C ALA A 110 -22.13 20.01 -24.03
N SER A 111 -23.12 20.87 -23.75
CA SER A 111 -22.93 22.20 -23.17
C SER A 111 -22.04 22.18 -21.91
N GLU A 112 -21.16 23.18 -21.79
CA GLU A 112 -20.32 23.36 -20.60
C GLU A 112 -21.10 23.63 -19.33
N GLU A 113 -22.34 24.10 -19.46
CA GLU A 113 -23.24 24.32 -18.33
C GLU A 113 -23.64 23.03 -17.61
N LEU A 114 -23.50 21.86 -18.26
CA LEU A 114 -23.68 20.54 -17.66
C LEU A 114 -22.43 20.17 -16.86
N ASP A 115 -22.36 20.65 -15.63
CA ASP A 115 -21.38 20.21 -14.63
C ASP A 115 -21.68 18.81 -14.11
N ILE A 116 -20.77 18.26 -13.31
CA ILE A 116 -20.89 16.89 -12.75
C ILE A 116 -22.16 16.74 -11.92
N ASP A 117 -22.53 17.73 -11.12
CA ASP A 117 -23.70 17.68 -10.24
C ASP A 117 -25.00 17.60 -11.06
N LYS A 118 -25.10 18.38 -12.12
CA LYS A 118 -26.27 18.34 -13.04
C LYS A 118 -26.33 17.03 -13.81
N LEU A 119 -25.19 16.50 -14.28
CA LEU A 119 -25.14 15.22 -14.93
C LEU A 119 -25.55 14.07 -13.98
N GLN A 120 -25.14 14.10 -12.72
CA GLN A 120 -25.60 13.13 -11.69
C GLN A 120 -27.11 13.22 -11.45
N ILE A 121 -27.68 14.43 -11.49
CA ILE A 121 -29.13 14.65 -11.45
C ILE A 121 -29.80 13.98 -12.65
N LEU A 122 -29.27 14.19 -13.85
CA LEU A 122 -29.84 13.64 -15.09
C LEU A 122 -29.77 12.10 -15.13
N VAL A 123 -28.68 11.49 -14.65
CA VAL A 123 -28.58 10.02 -14.55
C VAL A 123 -29.69 9.41 -13.69
N GLN A 124 -30.14 10.10 -12.62
CA GLN A 124 -31.25 9.64 -11.80
C GLN A 124 -32.62 9.76 -12.52
N CYS A 125 -32.67 10.57 -13.56
CA CYS A 125 -33.85 10.85 -14.37
C CYS A 125 -33.85 10.10 -15.71
N VAL A 126 -32.93 9.17 -15.95
CA VAL A 126 -32.94 8.34 -17.17
C VAL A 126 -34.20 7.47 -17.18
N PRO A 127 -35.01 7.48 -18.27
CA PRO A 127 -36.17 6.60 -18.41
C PRO A 127 -35.75 5.12 -18.47
N ASN A 128 -36.46 4.25 -17.77
CA ASN A 128 -36.26 2.81 -17.89
C ASN A 128 -36.95 2.24 -19.16
N GLU A 129 -36.72 0.97 -19.46
CA GLU A 129 -37.30 0.34 -20.66
C GLU A 129 -38.80 0.39 -20.70
N GLU A 130 -39.49 0.21 -19.57
CA GLU A 130 -40.94 0.28 -19.47
C GLU A 130 -41.44 1.72 -19.71
N GLU A 131 -40.79 2.71 -19.13
CA GLU A 131 -41.11 4.12 -19.34
C GLU A 131 -40.88 4.55 -20.80
N LEU A 132 -39.83 4.03 -21.45
CA LEU A 132 -39.57 4.30 -22.89
C LEU A 132 -40.69 3.76 -23.77
N LEU A 133 -41.21 2.55 -23.49
CA LEU A 133 -42.35 1.97 -24.22
C LEU A 133 -43.64 2.78 -24.04
N VAL A 134 -43.95 3.14 -22.77
CA VAL A 134 -45.13 3.93 -22.46
C VAL A 134 -45.07 5.33 -23.15
N PHE A 135 -43.94 6.00 -23.14
CA PHE A 135 -43.80 7.31 -23.83
C PHE A 135 -43.82 7.15 -25.36
N LYS A 136 -43.35 6.03 -25.91
CA LYS A 136 -43.47 5.75 -27.34
C LYS A 136 -44.93 5.57 -27.72
N GLU A 137 -45.71 4.73 -27.03
CA GLU A 137 -47.12 4.50 -27.25
C GLU A 137 -47.93 5.80 -27.11
N TYR A 138 -47.64 6.61 -26.09
CA TYR A 138 -48.24 7.92 -25.89
C TYR A 138 -47.96 8.91 -27.06
N ASN A 139 -46.73 8.86 -27.61
CA ASN A 139 -46.40 9.70 -28.77
C ASN A 139 -47.05 9.27 -30.06
N GLU A 140 -47.38 7.99 -30.21
CA GLU A 140 -48.06 7.40 -31.39
C GLU A 140 -49.60 7.46 -31.32
N SER A 141 -50.18 7.78 -30.12
CA SER A 141 -51.65 7.87 -29.97
C SER A 141 -52.22 9.13 -30.64
N ASP A 142 -53.38 9.01 -31.31
CA ASP A 142 -54.07 10.10 -31.99
C ASP A 142 -54.96 10.96 -31.04
N ASP A 143 -55.24 10.47 -29.82
CA ASP A 143 -56.17 11.07 -28.86
C ASP A 143 -55.58 12.22 -27.99
N LYS A 144 -54.45 12.79 -28.36
CA LYS A 144 -53.71 13.79 -27.54
C LYS A 144 -54.49 15.07 -27.21
N ASP A 145 -55.43 15.43 -28.04
CA ASP A 145 -56.22 16.68 -27.88
C ASP A 145 -57.28 16.61 -26.77
N ASN A 146 -57.62 15.40 -26.30
CA ASN A 146 -58.61 15.16 -25.26
C ASN A 146 -58.04 14.76 -23.89
N GLU A 147 -56.71 14.61 -23.77
CA GLU A 147 -56.08 14.22 -22.53
C GLU A 147 -55.69 15.39 -21.65
N GLU A 148 -55.83 15.23 -20.33
CA GLU A 148 -55.24 16.19 -19.38
C GLU A 148 -53.71 16.27 -19.56
N PRO A 149 -53.16 17.48 -19.41
CA PRO A 149 -51.73 17.70 -19.62
C PRO A 149 -50.85 16.84 -18.68
N LEU A 150 -49.76 16.32 -19.22
CA LEU A 150 -48.76 15.56 -18.45
C LEU A 150 -48.21 16.40 -17.29
N THR A 151 -47.94 15.74 -16.18
CA THR A 151 -47.24 16.37 -15.06
C THR A 151 -45.80 16.76 -15.44
N GLN A 152 -45.20 17.71 -14.74
CA GLN A 152 -43.82 18.17 -15.02
C GLN A 152 -42.79 17.02 -15.08
N PRO A 153 -42.76 16.03 -14.16
CA PRO A 153 -41.90 14.86 -14.26
C PRO A 153 -42.14 14.04 -15.53
N GLU A 154 -43.38 13.86 -15.94
CA GLU A 154 -43.71 13.11 -17.15
C GLU A 154 -43.30 13.85 -18.43
N GLN A 155 -43.50 15.17 -18.49
CA GLN A 155 -42.99 15.99 -19.59
C GLN A 155 -41.47 15.92 -19.70
N PHE A 156 -40.80 15.94 -18.56
CA PHE A 156 -39.35 15.83 -18.50
C PHE A 156 -38.86 14.46 -19.01
N LEU A 157 -39.41 13.35 -18.48
CA LEU A 157 -39.03 12.00 -18.92
C LEU A 157 -39.34 11.77 -20.40
N ARG A 158 -40.48 12.29 -20.88
CA ARG A 158 -40.84 12.21 -22.29
C ARG A 158 -39.84 12.94 -23.18
N ALA A 159 -39.37 14.12 -22.78
CA ALA A 159 -38.29 14.82 -23.51
C ALA A 159 -36.96 14.02 -23.48
N MET A 160 -36.61 13.45 -22.34
CA MET A 160 -35.42 12.59 -22.21
C MET A 160 -35.52 11.31 -23.05
N SER A 161 -36.69 10.71 -23.16
CA SER A 161 -36.92 9.47 -23.98
C SER A 161 -36.67 9.70 -25.48
N ALA A 162 -36.66 10.95 -25.95
CA ALA A 162 -36.34 11.29 -27.32
C ALA A 162 -34.85 11.21 -27.67
N ILE A 163 -33.97 11.12 -26.66
CA ILE A 163 -32.52 11.02 -26.86
C ILE A 163 -32.13 9.54 -26.95
N PRO A 164 -31.60 9.06 -28.10
CA PRO A 164 -31.14 7.70 -28.22
C PRO A 164 -29.96 7.43 -27.29
N ASN A 165 -29.94 6.28 -26.62
CA ASN A 165 -28.87 5.84 -25.73
C ASN A 165 -28.48 6.89 -24.65
N LEU A 166 -29.47 7.60 -24.11
CA LEU A 166 -29.28 8.69 -23.16
C LEU A 166 -28.33 8.31 -22.01
N ASP A 167 -28.47 7.12 -21.42
CA ASP A 167 -27.61 6.66 -20.34
C ASP A 167 -26.12 6.65 -20.75
N HIS A 168 -25.80 6.04 -21.90
CA HIS A 168 -24.42 6.00 -22.40
C HIS A 168 -23.89 7.40 -22.68
N ARG A 169 -24.72 8.29 -23.23
CA ARG A 169 -24.33 9.67 -23.50
C ARG A 169 -24.05 10.47 -22.22
N LEU A 170 -24.90 10.33 -21.19
CA LEU A 170 -24.68 11.00 -19.90
C LEU A 170 -23.43 10.45 -19.20
N GLN A 171 -23.19 9.15 -19.23
CA GLN A 171 -21.97 8.54 -18.69
C GLN A 171 -20.72 9.06 -19.43
N ALA A 172 -20.79 9.18 -20.76
CA ALA A 172 -19.71 9.75 -21.55
C ALA A 172 -19.44 11.22 -21.21
N LEU A 173 -20.49 12.03 -21.06
CA LEU A 173 -20.37 13.43 -20.64
C LEU A 173 -19.76 13.56 -19.23
N MET A 174 -20.22 12.75 -18.27
CA MET A 174 -19.65 12.72 -16.93
C MET A 174 -18.16 12.37 -16.96
N PHE A 175 -17.81 11.34 -17.73
CA PHE A 175 -16.41 10.94 -17.88
C PHE A 175 -15.59 12.04 -18.54
N ALA A 176 -16.10 12.73 -19.58
CA ALA A 176 -15.43 13.84 -20.20
C ALA A 176 -15.11 14.99 -19.20
N ARG A 177 -16.05 15.29 -18.29
CA ARG A 177 -15.84 16.31 -17.24
C ARG A 177 -14.80 15.87 -16.19
N GLN A 178 -14.72 14.58 -15.90
CA GLN A 178 -13.76 14.00 -14.93
C GLN A 178 -12.48 13.51 -15.60
N PHE A 179 -12.35 13.58 -16.92
CA PHE A 179 -11.30 12.95 -17.70
C PHE A 179 -9.89 13.30 -17.20
N SER A 180 -9.61 14.57 -17.00
CA SER A 180 -8.31 15.05 -16.53
C SER A 180 -7.96 14.51 -15.13
N GLU A 181 -8.94 14.50 -14.22
CA GLU A 181 -8.78 14.01 -12.85
C GLU A 181 -8.54 12.49 -12.84
N VAL A 182 -9.41 11.73 -13.52
CA VAL A 182 -9.31 10.27 -13.63
C VAL A 182 -7.96 9.87 -14.26
N THR A 183 -7.52 10.58 -15.29
CA THR A 183 -6.24 10.34 -15.96
C THR A 183 -5.07 10.59 -15.01
N ARG A 184 -5.12 11.70 -14.27
CA ARG A 184 -4.09 12.07 -13.29
C ARG A 184 -4.00 11.05 -12.15
N GLU A 185 -5.14 10.63 -11.60
CA GLU A 185 -5.19 9.64 -10.51
C GLU A 185 -4.68 8.27 -10.96
N LEU A 186 -5.07 7.83 -12.15
CA LEU A 186 -4.63 6.54 -12.68
C LEU A 186 -3.12 6.53 -12.93
N ARG A 187 -2.57 7.60 -13.52
CA ARG A 187 -1.11 7.74 -13.70
C ARG A 187 -0.36 7.78 -12.37
N SER A 188 -0.86 8.53 -11.40
CA SER A 188 -0.27 8.56 -10.05
C SER A 188 -0.28 7.18 -9.39
N SER A 189 -1.36 6.42 -9.56
CA SER A 189 -1.44 5.04 -9.05
C SER A 189 -0.41 4.12 -9.71
N PHE A 190 -0.23 4.22 -11.02
CA PHE A 190 0.82 3.48 -11.74
C PHE A 190 2.22 3.88 -11.27
N GLU A 191 2.49 5.17 -11.13
CA GLU A 191 3.79 5.68 -10.66
C GLU A 191 4.14 5.16 -9.26
N VAL A 192 3.18 5.09 -8.35
CA VAL A 192 3.39 4.54 -7.00
C VAL A 192 3.84 3.08 -7.08
N VAL A 193 3.16 2.25 -7.86
CA VAL A 193 3.52 0.81 -8.00
C VAL A 193 4.85 0.67 -8.75
N GLU A 194 5.08 1.47 -9.78
CA GLU A 194 6.34 1.51 -10.54
C GLU A 194 7.53 1.81 -9.63
N ASN A 195 7.43 2.88 -8.83
CA ASN A 195 8.47 3.29 -7.89
C ASN A 195 8.68 2.25 -6.78
N ALA A 196 7.62 1.65 -6.25
CA ALA A 196 7.74 0.57 -5.26
C ALA A 196 8.49 -0.65 -5.82
N CYS A 197 8.22 -1.03 -7.08
CA CYS A 197 8.97 -2.09 -7.75
C CYS A 197 10.45 -1.73 -7.86
N ASP A 198 10.76 -0.51 -8.31
CA ASP A 198 12.15 -0.06 -8.47
C ASP A 198 12.88 0.01 -7.13
N GLU A 199 12.25 0.51 -6.08
CA GLU A 199 12.82 0.56 -4.73
C GLU A 199 13.19 -0.85 -4.24
N VAL A 200 12.31 -1.83 -4.39
CA VAL A 200 12.58 -3.22 -3.95
C VAL A 200 13.67 -3.87 -4.79
N LEU A 201 13.59 -3.76 -6.11
CA LEU A 201 14.54 -4.38 -7.05
C LEU A 201 15.97 -3.83 -6.88
N ASN A 202 16.12 -2.56 -6.51
CA ASN A 202 17.41 -1.89 -6.41
C ASN A 202 17.93 -1.78 -4.96
N SER A 203 17.17 -2.19 -3.94
CA SER A 203 17.59 -2.09 -2.54
C SER A 203 18.68 -3.10 -2.20
N SER A 204 19.92 -2.64 -2.08
CA SER A 204 21.05 -3.44 -1.60
C SER A 204 20.90 -3.80 -0.12
N ASP A 205 20.35 -2.92 0.71
CA ASP A 205 20.12 -3.16 2.14
C ASP A 205 19.10 -4.26 2.36
N LEU A 206 17.97 -4.23 1.63
CA LEU A 206 16.97 -5.31 1.69
C LEU A 206 17.58 -6.64 1.25
N ARG A 207 18.33 -6.66 0.14
CA ARG A 207 18.99 -7.87 -0.36
C ARG A 207 19.98 -8.44 0.66
N ASN A 208 20.77 -7.58 1.30
CA ASN A 208 21.69 -7.99 2.35
C ASN A 208 20.95 -8.64 3.53
N LEU A 209 19.90 -8.00 4.05
CA LEU A 209 19.05 -8.55 5.12
C LEU A 209 18.47 -9.93 4.76
N LEU A 210 18.01 -10.12 3.52
CA LEU A 210 17.46 -11.38 3.05
C LEU A 210 18.53 -12.49 2.98
N ASN A 211 19.75 -12.17 2.59
CA ASN A 211 20.87 -13.12 2.60
C ASN A 211 21.20 -13.57 4.03
N TYR A 212 21.24 -12.64 4.99
CA TYR A 212 21.42 -13.01 6.40
C TYR A 212 20.25 -13.82 6.94
N ALA A 213 19.01 -13.49 6.57
CA ALA A 213 17.83 -14.25 6.94
C ALA A 213 17.92 -15.70 6.42
N LEU A 214 18.30 -15.88 5.15
CA LEU A 214 18.48 -17.21 4.56
C LEU A 214 19.56 -18.01 5.30
N TYR A 215 20.70 -17.39 5.61
CA TYR A 215 21.75 -18.04 6.37
C TYR A 215 21.29 -18.48 7.76
N CYS A 216 20.68 -17.57 8.52
CA CYS A 216 20.16 -17.86 9.85
C CYS A 216 19.09 -18.95 9.85
N GLY A 217 18.20 -18.94 8.87
CA GLY A 217 17.18 -19.98 8.72
C GLY A 217 17.77 -21.35 8.35
N ASN A 218 18.79 -21.40 7.50
CA ASN A 218 19.52 -22.64 7.18
C ASN A 218 20.21 -23.22 8.42
N VAL A 219 20.82 -22.37 9.26
CA VAL A 219 21.42 -22.82 10.53
C VAL A 219 20.37 -23.44 11.46
N LEU A 220 19.18 -22.81 11.59
CA LEU A 220 18.09 -23.36 12.42
C LEU A 220 17.51 -24.67 11.87
N ASN A 221 17.49 -24.82 10.57
CA ASN A 221 16.93 -26.00 9.88
C ASN A 221 17.99 -27.07 9.55
N GLU A 222 19.23 -26.90 9.99
CA GLU A 222 20.33 -27.83 9.71
C GLU A 222 19.95 -29.29 10.05
N GLY A 223 20.25 -30.19 9.14
CA GLY A 223 19.93 -31.63 9.28
C GLY A 223 18.45 -31.97 9.09
N THR A 224 17.61 -31.04 8.62
CA THR A 224 16.20 -31.28 8.26
C THR A 224 16.00 -31.16 6.75
N ILE A 225 14.85 -31.63 6.26
CA ILE A 225 14.44 -31.44 4.84
C ILE A 225 14.29 -29.96 4.44
N ARG A 226 14.18 -29.04 5.41
CA ARG A 226 14.08 -27.60 5.22
C ARG A 226 15.43 -26.87 5.32
N GLY A 227 16.50 -27.54 5.73
CA GLY A 227 17.87 -27.03 5.71
C GLY A 227 18.45 -26.99 4.30
N ASP A 228 19.63 -26.39 4.14
CA ASP A 228 20.32 -26.21 2.86
C ASP A 228 19.43 -25.59 1.76
N ALA A 229 18.54 -24.66 2.16
CA ALA A 229 17.71 -23.92 1.24
C ALA A 229 18.55 -22.86 0.52
N ASN A 230 18.34 -22.72 -0.78
CA ASN A 230 18.96 -21.68 -1.59
C ASN A 230 18.11 -20.37 -1.60
N GLY A 231 16.86 -20.42 -1.14
CA GLY A 231 15.92 -19.32 -1.02
C GLY A 231 14.67 -19.76 -0.27
N PHE A 232 13.83 -18.81 0.10
CA PHE A 232 12.57 -19.05 0.79
C PHE A 232 11.46 -18.14 0.24
N ALA A 233 10.21 -18.58 0.37
CA ALA A 233 9.04 -17.84 -0.09
C ALA A 233 8.86 -16.52 0.69
N LEU A 234 8.36 -15.47 0.03
CA LEU A 234 8.18 -14.11 0.58
C LEU A 234 7.38 -14.11 1.90
N GLU A 235 6.33 -14.94 2.00
CA GLU A 235 5.48 -15.06 3.19
C GLU A 235 6.25 -15.54 4.41
N SER A 236 7.35 -16.29 4.19
CA SER A 236 8.20 -16.78 5.26
C SER A 236 8.95 -15.68 6.00
N LEU A 237 9.07 -14.47 5.41
CA LEU A 237 9.70 -13.31 6.07
C LEU A 237 9.03 -12.96 7.41
N LEU A 238 7.73 -13.04 7.47
CA LEU A 238 6.96 -12.71 8.68
C LEU A 238 7.15 -13.76 9.79
N LEU A 239 7.53 -15.00 9.43
CA LEU A 239 7.80 -16.06 10.39
C LEU A 239 9.06 -15.78 11.23
N PHE A 240 10.03 -15.04 10.71
CA PHE A 240 11.25 -14.67 11.43
C PHE A 240 10.96 -13.86 12.71
N ALA A 241 9.95 -13.00 12.69
CA ALA A 241 9.53 -12.25 13.86
C ALA A 241 8.81 -13.13 14.91
N ASN A 242 8.25 -14.27 14.50
CA ASN A 242 7.50 -15.17 15.36
C ASN A 242 8.38 -16.21 16.08
N VAL A 243 9.59 -16.49 15.57
CA VAL A 243 10.53 -17.44 16.19
C VAL A 243 11.25 -16.75 17.34
N LYS A 244 10.75 -16.96 18.56
CA LYS A 244 11.28 -16.33 19.79
C LYS A 244 12.54 -17.03 20.29
N THR A 245 13.48 -16.24 20.82
CA THR A 245 14.67 -16.75 21.52
C THR A 245 14.28 -17.38 22.85
N THR A 246 15.09 -18.35 23.30
CA THR A 246 14.91 -19.05 24.59
C THR A 246 15.84 -18.51 25.68
N THR A 247 16.70 -17.53 25.36
CA THR A 247 17.61 -16.92 26.33
C THR A 247 16.83 -16.31 27.49
N LYS A 248 16.92 -16.95 28.66
CA LYS A 248 16.48 -16.35 29.91
C LYS A 248 17.30 -15.07 30.14
N LYS A 249 16.67 -14.00 30.61
CA LYS A 249 17.35 -12.85 31.17
C LYS A 249 18.13 -13.32 32.40
N ASN A 250 19.37 -13.76 32.24
CA ASN A 250 20.28 -13.89 33.35
C ASN A 250 20.66 -12.47 33.79
N MET A 251 20.07 -12.02 34.90
CA MET A 251 20.25 -10.68 35.48
C MET A 251 21.67 -10.46 36.01
N ASP A 252 22.58 -11.43 35.90
CA ASP A 252 23.85 -11.44 36.65
C ASP A 252 25.09 -11.15 35.80
N THR A 253 24.98 -10.75 34.55
CA THR A 253 26.15 -10.33 33.75
C THR A 253 26.01 -8.89 33.27
N PRO A 254 26.74 -7.94 33.90
CA PRO A 254 26.67 -6.52 33.54
C PRO A 254 27.50 -6.11 32.33
N THR A 255 27.88 -7.03 31.42
CA THR A 255 28.98 -6.78 30.47
C THR A 255 28.56 -6.48 29.04
N THR A 256 27.28 -6.54 28.66
CA THR A 256 26.86 -6.11 27.32
C THR A 256 25.68 -5.16 27.40
N SER A 257 25.94 -3.93 26.99
CA SER A 257 24.98 -2.81 27.03
C SER A 257 23.78 -2.97 26.11
N ILE A 258 23.74 -3.95 25.18
CA ILE A 258 22.67 -4.14 24.19
C ILE A 258 21.68 -5.18 24.73
N ARG A 259 20.38 -4.85 24.66
CA ARG A 259 19.30 -5.80 24.97
C ARG A 259 19.40 -7.03 24.04
N PRO A 260 19.43 -8.25 24.56
CA PRO A 260 19.49 -9.45 23.73
C PRO A 260 18.30 -9.51 22.76
N PRO A 261 18.48 -10.06 21.56
CA PRO A 261 17.42 -10.19 20.57
C PRO A 261 16.27 -11.06 21.13
N GLU A 262 15.03 -10.67 20.87
CA GLU A 262 13.83 -11.39 21.36
C GLU A 262 13.34 -12.46 20.36
N ASN A 263 13.70 -12.30 19.08
CA ASN A 263 13.28 -13.21 18.02
C ASN A 263 14.36 -13.33 16.94
N LEU A 264 14.14 -14.24 15.99
CA LEU A 264 15.10 -14.52 14.91
C LEU A 264 15.34 -13.31 14.02
N LEU A 265 14.30 -12.51 13.73
CA LEU A 265 14.46 -11.31 12.92
C LEU A 265 15.45 -10.32 13.56
N GLU A 266 15.38 -10.13 14.88
CA GLU A 266 16.32 -9.25 15.57
C GLU A 266 17.76 -9.78 15.51
N VAL A 267 17.95 -11.10 15.51
CA VAL A 267 19.28 -11.72 15.28
C VAL A 267 19.78 -11.44 13.86
N VAL A 268 18.90 -11.54 12.87
CA VAL A 268 19.23 -11.25 11.47
C VAL A 268 19.65 -9.80 11.30
N VAL A 269 18.90 -8.85 11.89
CA VAL A 269 19.19 -7.41 11.81
C VAL A 269 20.53 -7.09 12.49
N ASP A 270 20.74 -7.61 13.69
CA ASP A 270 22.00 -7.39 14.42
C ASP A 270 23.20 -7.95 13.63
N ALA A 271 23.04 -9.13 13.00
CA ALA A 271 24.09 -9.74 12.20
C ALA A 271 24.38 -8.96 10.90
N ALA A 272 23.35 -8.41 10.27
CA ALA A 272 23.49 -7.60 9.06
C ALA A 272 24.09 -6.22 9.35
N ASP A 273 23.82 -5.67 10.54
CA ASP A 273 24.27 -4.35 10.96
C ASP A 273 25.61 -4.38 11.73
N ASP A 274 26.14 -5.56 12.11
CA ASP A 274 27.50 -5.73 12.70
C ASP A 274 28.63 -5.42 11.66
N ASP A 275 28.29 -5.18 10.40
CA ASP A 275 29.21 -4.73 9.34
C ASP A 275 29.38 -3.22 9.41
N ASP A 276 30.40 -2.75 10.12
CA ASP A 276 30.69 -1.34 10.41
C ASP A 276 30.71 -0.43 9.16
N ASP A 277 31.12 -0.96 8.01
CA ASP A 277 31.20 -0.19 6.77
C ASP A 277 29.83 0.08 6.14
N VAL A 278 28.86 -0.78 6.39
CA VAL A 278 27.47 -0.65 5.86
C VAL A 278 26.68 0.38 6.68
N ILE A 279 26.89 0.44 8.01
CA ILE A 279 26.15 1.36 8.91
C ILE A 279 26.62 2.80 8.74
N LYS A 280 27.92 3.03 8.59
CA LYS A 280 28.51 4.38 8.48
C LYS A 280 28.09 5.12 7.22
N ASN A 281 27.74 4.38 6.15
CA ASN A 281 27.32 4.95 4.86
C ASN A 281 25.81 5.03 4.66
N LYS A 282 24.98 4.53 5.60
CA LYS A 282 23.50 4.59 5.46
C LYS A 282 22.96 5.96 5.81
N GLN A 283 22.77 6.79 4.79
CA GLN A 283 22.18 8.13 4.90
C GLN A 283 20.67 8.07 5.23
N TYR A 284 19.97 7.02 4.79
CA TYR A 284 18.53 6.85 4.96
C TYR A 284 18.19 5.55 5.68
N SER A 285 17.05 5.53 6.40
CA SER A 285 16.49 4.28 6.95
C SER A 285 15.97 3.39 5.82
N LEU A 286 15.89 2.06 6.05
CA LEU A 286 15.31 1.13 5.08
C LEU A 286 13.86 1.52 4.74
N ARG A 287 13.12 2.01 5.74
CA ARG A 287 11.75 2.51 5.57
C ARG A 287 11.67 3.71 4.62
N GLU A 288 12.62 4.64 4.71
CA GLU A 288 12.66 5.80 3.81
C GLU A 288 13.05 5.42 2.38
N SER A 289 13.94 4.43 2.22
CA SER A 289 14.35 3.93 0.90
C SER A 289 13.29 3.08 0.20
N LEU A 290 12.28 2.59 0.92
CA LEU A 290 11.18 1.74 0.42
C LEU A 290 9.79 2.38 0.69
N LYS A 291 9.71 3.70 0.73
CA LYS A 291 8.50 4.43 1.13
C LYS A 291 7.29 4.20 0.22
N HIS A 292 7.52 3.96 -1.09
CA HIS A 292 6.42 3.72 -2.01
C HIS A 292 5.77 2.35 -1.81
N CYS A 293 6.45 1.40 -1.14
CA CYS A 293 5.84 0.12 -0.76
C CYS A 293 4.64 0.31 0.20
N GLU A 294 4.70 1.30 1.13
CA GLU A 294 3.59 1.65 2.02
C GLU A 294 2.34 2.13 1.27
N HIS A 295 2.55 2.81 0.15
CA HIS A 295 1.45 3.28 -0.68
C HIS A 295 0.96 2.20 -1.64
N ALA A 296 1.87 1.39 -2.18
CA ALA A 296 1.55 0.33 -3.14
C ALA A 296 0.75 -0.82 -2.52
N MET A 297 0.93 -1.12 -1.22
CA MET A 297 0.14 -2.14 -0.54
C MET A 297 -1.36 -1.79 -0.40
N ARG A 298 -1.77 -0.56 -0.71
CA ARG A 298 -3.19 -0.13 -0.66
C ARG A 298 -3.97 -0.55 -1.91
N PHE A 299 -3.29 -0.92 -2.99
CA PHE A 299 -3.95 -1.36 -4.22
C PHE A 299 -4.33 -2.83 -4.10
N ALA A 300 -5.62 -3.09 -3.86
CA ALA A 300 -6.16 -4.43 -3.81
C ALA A 300 -5.93 -5.17 -5.13
N ARG A 301 -5.91 -6.51 -5.05
CA ARG A 301 -5.70 -7.38 -6.21
C ARG A 301 -6.69 -7.06 -7.31
N GLY A 302 -6.18 -6.81 -8.51
CA GLY A 302 -6.99 -6.51 -9.71
C GLY A 302 -7.67 -5.14 -9.72
N GLU A 303 -7.52 -4.32 -8.66
CA GLU A 303 -8.11 -2.99 -8.61
C GLU A 303 -7.51 -2.07 -9.68
N LEU A 304 -6.20 -2.06 -9.81
CA LEU A 304 -5.51 -1.19 -10.76
C LEU A 304 -5.82 -1.59 -12.21
N GLU A 305 -5.86 -2.89 -12.50
CA GLU A 305 -6.28 -3.42 -13.79
C GLU A 305 -7.74 -3.07 -14.09
N SER A 306 -8.65 -3.25 -13.13
CA SER A 306 -10.06 -2.92 -13.29
C SER A 306 -10.29 -1.43 -13.53
N ARG A 307 -9.56 -0.55 -12.82
CA ARG A 307 -9.60 0.90 -13.06
C ARG A 307 -9.08 1.27 -14.45
N TYR A 308 -8.02 0.61 -14.91
CA TYR A 308 -7.47 0.81 -16.25
C TYR A 308 -8.43 0.31 -17.35
N ASP A 309 -9.04 -0.86 -17.18
CA ASP A 309 -10.03 -1.37 -18.13
C ASP A 309 -11.27 -0.47 -18.19
N THR A 310 -11.71 0.03 -17.05
CA THR A 310 -12.81 1.01 -16.97
C THR A 310 -12.45 2.30 -17.70
N PHE A 311 -11.23 2.81 -17.50
CA PHE A 311 -10.73 3.98 -18.24
C PHE A 311 -10.74 3.74 -19.76
N ARG A 312 -10.23 2.59 -20.21
CA ARG A 312 -10.25 2.22 -21.65
C ARG A 312 -11.67 2.14 -22.21
N LYS A 313 -12.58 1.48 -21.49
CA LYS A 313 -13.99 1.37 -21.89
C LYS A 313 -14.66 2.75 -21.99
N ASN A 314 -14.42 3.62 -21.02
CA ASN A 314 -14.99 4.96 -21.04
C ASN A 314 -14.39 5.83 -22.15
N THR A 315 -13.11 5.69 -22.49
CA THR A 315 -12.52 6.39 -23.64
C THR A 315 -13.12 5.91 -24.97
N GLU A 316 -13.43 4.61 -25.12
CA GLU A 316 -14.15 4.10 -26.29
C GLU A 316 -15.60 4.62 -26.35
N ASN A 317 -16.25 4.81 -25.20
CA ASN A 317 -17.60 5.39 -25.15
C ASN A 317 -17.60 6.85 -25.59
N LEU A 318 -16.59 7.64 -25.19
CA LEU A 318 -16.43 9.02 -25.72
C LEU A 318 -16.35 9.07 -27.24
N LYS A 319 -15.65 8.10 -27.87
CA LYS A 319 -15.56 7.99 -29.33
C LYS A 319 -16.89 7.66 -29.97
N LYS A 320 -17.62 6.69 -29.42
CA LYS A 320 -18.95 6.29 -29.91
C LYS A 320 -19.95 7.45 -29.87
N GLU A 321 -19.91 8.22 -28.79
CA GLU A 321 -20.78 9.38 -28.59
C GLU A 321 -20.27 10.68 -29.30
N ARG A 322 -19.14 10.61 -30.01
CA ARG A 322 -18.51 11.75 -30.72
C ARG A 322 -18.17 12.92 -29.79
N LEU A 323 -17.73 12.63 -28.58
CA LEU A 323 -17.40 13.61 -27.55
C LEU A 323 -15.87 13.78 -27.34
N GLU A 324 -15.06 13.26 -28.26
CA GLU A 324 -13.58 13.33 -28.18
C GLU A 324 -13.04 14.77 -28.17
N HIS A 325 -13.78 15.69 -28.76
CA HIS A 325 -13.42 17.11 -28.81
C HIS A 325 -13.45 17.82 -27.44
N LEU A 326 -14.08 17.21 -26.43
CA LEU A 326 -14.18 17.77 -25.08
C LEU A 326 -12.91 17.62 -24.25
N CYS A 327 -12.01 16.69 -24.65
CA CYS A 327 -10.75 16.41 -23.94
C CYS A 327 -9.74 15.74 -24.89
N ASP A 328 -8.44 15.84 -24.57
CA ASP A 328 -7.36 15.26 -25.38
C ASP A 328 -7.23 13.75 -25.18
N VAL A 329 -8.28 13.02 -25.61
CA VAL A 329 -8.40 11.56 -25.37
C VAL A 329 -7.23 10.79 -25.98
N ALA A 330 -6.80 11.14 -27.19
CA ALA A 330 -5.80 10.36 -27.93
C ALA A 330 -4.43 10.38 -27.23
N LYS A 331 -3.96 11.59 -26.89
CA LYS A 331 -2.66 11.82 -26.23
C LYS A 331 -2.63 11.23 -24.82
N GLU A 332 -3.65 11.51 -24.03
CA GLU A 332 -3.70 11.06 -22.64
C GLU A 332 -3.85 9.54 -22.55
N ARG A 333 -4.66 8.93 -23.42
CA ARG A 333 -4.79 7.48 -23.49
C ARG A 333 -3.46 6.82 -23.83
N GLU A 334 -2.75 7.29 -24.87
CA GLU A 334 -1.43 6.76 -25.20
C GLU A 334 -0.44 6.86 -24.02
N SER A 335 -0.47 7.96 -23.29
CA SER A 335 0.36 8.16 -22.11
C SER A 335 0.03 7.16 -20.98
N VAL A 336 -1.27 6.94 -20.72
CA VAL A 336 -1.74 5.98 -19.72
C VAL A 336 -1.41 4.54 -20.12
N ASP A 337 -1.63 4.17 -21.39
CA ASP A 337 -1.32 2.84 -21.93
C ASP A 337 0.18 2.53 -21.80
N LYS A 338 1.07 3.49 -22.09
CA LYS A 338 2.52 3.33 -21.90
C LYS A 338 2.88 3.12 -20.42
N SER A 339 2.21 3.83 -19.51
CA SER A 339 2.44 3.67 -18.08
C SER A 339 1.97 2.30 -17.57
N ALA A 340 0.81 1.84 -18.03
CA ALA A 340 0.26 0.53 -17.69
C ALA A 340 1.22 -0.60 -18.12
N VAL A 341 1.75 -0.54 -19.33
CA VAL A 341 2.73 -1.54 -19.83
C VAL A 341 4.00 -1.55 -18.97
N ARG A 342 4.58 -0.37 -18.68
CA ARG A 342 5.78 -0.29 -17.83
C ARG A 342 5.57 -0.87 -16.43
N VAL A 343 4.45 -0.54 -15.80
CA VAL A 343 4.12 -1.08 -14.47
C VAL A 343 3.98 -2.58 -14.52
N GLN A 344 3.27 -3.12 -15.51
CA GLN A 344 3.07 -4.55 -15.68
C GLN A 344 4.41 -5.30 -15.87
N GLU A 345 5.30 -4.76 -16.70
CA GLU A 345 6.64 -5.33 -16.91
C GLU A 345 7.46 -5.34 -15.62
N LYS A 346 7.52 -4.19 -14.90
CA LYS A 346 8.26 -4.09 -13.64
C LYS A 346 7.67 -4.97 -12.54
N PHE A 347 6.36 -5.04 -12.45
CA PHE A 347 5.69 -5.89 -11.47
C PHE A 347 5.91 -7.37 -11.75
N ASN A 348 5.88 -7.80 -13.01
CA ASN A 348 6.23 -9.17 -13.39
C ASN A 348 7.69 -9.49 -13.07
N ARG A 349 8.61 -8.54 -13.29
CA ARG A 349 10.00 -8.68 -12.89
C ARG A 349 10.13 -8.80 -11.36
N LEU A 350 9.39 -7.99 -10.61
CA LEU A 350 9.35 -8.10 -9.14
C LEU A 350 8.83 -9.47 -8.70
N LYS A 351 7.74 -9.99 -9.28
CA LYS A 351 7.22 -11.33 -8.99
C LYS A 351 8.29 -12.40 -9.18
N THR A 352 8.99 -12.38 -10.30
CA THR A 352 10.09 -13.32 -10.55
C THR A 352 11.20 -13.16 -9.51
N PHE A 353 11.56 -11.93 -9.18
CA PHE A 353 12.60 -11.62 -8.21
C PHE A 353 12.27 -12.13 -6.79
N VAL A 354 11.01 -12.06 -6.35
CA VAL A 354 10.56 -12.62 -5.07
C VAL A 354 10.24 -14.11 -5.11
N GLY A 355 10.51 -14.77 -6.25
CA GLY A 355 10.31 -16.22 -6.41
C GLY A 355 8.87 -16.64 -6.73
N LYS A 356 8.05 -15.73 -7.25
CA LYS A 356 6.66 -15.96 -7.64
C LYS A 356 6.47 -15.68 -9.14
N PRO A 357 6.80 -16.62 -10.04
CA PRO A 357 6.62 -16.40 -11.46
C PRO A 357 5.15 -16.17 -11.82
N SER A 358 4.91 -15.33 -12.83
CA SER A 358 3.59 -14.78 -13.17
C SER A 358 2.52 -15.80 -13.55
N GLU A 359 2.89 -17.02 -13.93
CA GLU A 359 1.95 -18.04 -14.38
C GLU A 359 1.17 -18.74 -13.25
N THR A 360 1.67 -18.70 -12.03
CA THR A 360 1.13 -19.48 -10.90
C THR A 360 0.49 -18.67 -9.80
N SER A 361 0.79 -17.39 -9.67
CA SER A 361 0.29 -16.57 -8.57
C SER A 361 -0.62 -15.46 -9.06
N GLY A 362 -1.91 -15.59 -8.77
CA GLY A 362 -2.85 -14.50 -8.92
C GLY A 362 -2.68 -13.38 -7.89
N GLU A 363 -1.48 -13.21 -7.30
CA GLU A 363 -1.19 -12.21 -6.27
C GLU A 363 -1.03 -10.82 -6.87
N GLY A 364 -1.67 -9.86 -6.22
CA GLY A 364 -1.62 -8.44 -6.57
C GLY A 364 -0.52 -7.67 -5.84
N PRO A 365 -0.40 -6.35 -6.12
CA PRO A 365 0.54 -5.47 -5.43
C PRO A 365 0.36 -5.47 -3.91
N GLU A 366 -0.90 -5.47 -3.43
CA GLU A 366 -1.25 -5.48 -2.01
C GLU A 366 -0.50 -6.57 -1.24
N GLU A 367 -0.53 -7.80 -1.72
CA GLU A 367 -0.02 -8.97 -1.01
C GLU A 367 1.52 -8.97 -0.95
N ILE A 368 2.16 -8.66 -2.07
CA ILE A 368 3.63 -8.61 -2.16
C ILE A 368 4.18 -7.44 -1.33
N PHE A 369 3.66 -6.23 -1.51
CA PHE A 369 4.16 -5.06 -0.81
C PHE A 369 3.80 -5.05 0.68
N THR A 370 2.68 -5.66 1.09
CA THR A 370 2.35 -5.84 2.52
C THR A 370 3.40 -6.70 3.22
N ASN A 371 3.77 -7.84 2.63
CA ASN A 371 4.79 -8.73 3.22
C ASN A 371 6.15 -8.03 3.33
N ILE A 372 6.56 -7.32 2.29
CA ILE A 372 7.81 -6.54 2.29
C ILE A 372 7.75 -5.43 3.35
N TRP A 373 6.67 -4.66 3.39
CA TRP A 373 6.54 -3.51 4.29
C TRP A 373 6.51 -3.91 5.78
N LEU A 374 5.78 -4.95 6.14
CA LEU A 374 5.76 -5.47 7.51
C LEU A 374 7.14 -5.96 7.96
N PHE A 375 7.91 -6.57 7.05
CA PHE A 375 9.29 -6.93 7.31
C PHE A 375 10.15 -5.67 7.54
N VAL A 376 10.07 -4.68 6.66
CA VAL A 376 10.80 -3.40 6.76
C VAL A 376 10.49 -2.67 8.06
N GLU A 377 9.22 -2.58 8.47
CA GLU A 377 8.84 -1.97 9.75
C GLU A 377 9.46 -2.68 10.95
N SER A 378 9.52 -4.01 10.89
CA SER A 378 10.09 -4.81 11.97
C SER A 378 11.61 -4.62 12.07
N VAL A 379 12.30 -4.54 10.93
CA VAL A 379 13.74 -4.20 10.84
C VAL A 379 14.01 -2.80 11.41
N ASP A 380 13.28 -1.79 10.93
CA ASP A 380 13.48 -0.41 11.39
C ASP A 380 13.18 -0.25 12.89
N ARG A 381 12.19 -0.98 13.41
CA ARG A 381 11.89 -1.00 14.85
C ARG A 381 13.08 -1.51 15.66
N ARG A 382 13.77 -2.56 15.20
CA ARG A 382 14.97 -3.07 15.85
C ARG A 382 16.11 -2.05 15.77
N ARG A 383 16.40 -1.52 14.58
CA ARG A 383 17.45 -0.53 14.36
C ARG A 383 17.29 0.74 15.21
N ARG A 384 16.06 1.24 15.35
CA ARG A 384 15.75 2.40 16.23
C ARG A 384 16.05 2.10 17.69
N ARG A 385 15.61 0.93 18.20
CA ARG A 385 15.87 0.50 19.58
C ARG A 385 17.36 0.40 19.86
N THR A 386 18.15 -0.09 18.93
CA THR A 386 19.61 -0.19 19.06
C THR A 386 20.26 1.21 19.08
N LYS A 387 19.86 2.11 18.16
CA LYS A 387 20.36 3.49 18.10
C LYS A 387 20.04 4.31 19.35
N GLU A 388 18.82 4.23 19.85
CA GLU A 388 18.41 4.95 21.08
C GLU A 388 19.22 4.53 22.28
N LYS A 389 19.59 3.27 22.37
CA LYS A 389 20.39 2.76 23.46
C LYS A 389 21.85 3.24 23.39
N HIS A 390 22.47 3.15 22.22
CA HIS A 390 23.83 3.69 22.03
C HIS A 390 23.91 5.18 22.38
N ARG A 391 22.84 5.96 22.11
CA ARG A 391 22.78 7.38 22.52
C ARG A 391 22.76 7.54 24.04
N LYS A 392 21.98 6.71 24.76
CA LYS A 392 21.90 6.74 26.22
C LYS A 392 23.21 6.31 26.87
N ASP A 393 23.86 5.29 26.37
CA ASP A 393 25.12 4.79 26.88
C ASP A 393 26.25 5.81 26.69
N ASN A 394 26.31 6.48 25.52
CA ASN A 394 27.25 7.56 25.28
C ASN A 394 27.03 8.81 26.18
N SER A 395 25.75 9.17 26.44
CA SER A 395 25.45 10.29 27.34
C SER A 395 25.81 9.99 28.80
N ASN A 396 25.65 8.75 29.26
CA ASN A 396 26.04 8.31 30.60
C ASN A 396 27.57 8.25 30.75
N ASN A 397 28.32 7.91 29.70
CA ASN A 397 29.78 7.80 29.73
C ASN A 397 30.47 9.17 29.69
N THR A 398 29.86 10.18 29.05
CA THR A 398 30.31 11.57 29.09
C THR A 398 30.04 12.26 30.42
N GLY A 399 28.93 11.92 31.10
CA GLY A 399 28.61 12.42 32.44
C GLY A 399 29.54 11.92 33.54
N ASN A 400 30.10 10.72 33.39
CA ASN A 400 31.00 10.12 34.41
C ASN A 400 32.45 10.56 34.30
N LYS A 401 32.85 11.21 33.20
CA LYS A 401 34.22 11.80 33.04
C LYS A 401 34.37 13.18 33.69
N GLN A 402 33.29 13.82 34.10
CA GLN A 402 33.34 15.13 34.76
C GLN A 402 33.42 15.08 36.29
N ASN A 403 33.27 13.91 36.92
CA ASN A 403 33.28 13.75 38.37
C ASN A 403 34.47 12.94 38.90
N SER A 404 35.66 13.06 38.30
CA SER A 404 36.90 12.60 38.96
C SER A 404 37.35 13.67 39.94
N PRO A 405 37.49 13.36 41.26
CA PRO A 405 37.98 14.34 42.24
C PRO A 405 39.44 14.69 41.87
N GLN A 406 39.72 15.99 41.63
CA GLN A 406 41.07 16.49 41.64
C GLN A 406 41.68 16.23 43.01
N GLN A 407 42.69 15.38 43.08
CA GLN A 407 43.56 15.26 44.23
C GLN A 407 44.34 16.57 44.40
N THR A 408 43.93 17.38 45.37
CA THR A 408 44.69 18.51 45.83
C THR A 408 45.84 17.98 46.70
N THR A 409 47.06 18.06 46.22
CA THR A 409 48.27 17.93 47.03
C THR A 409 48.44 19.20 47.89
N PRO A 410 48.82 19.08 49.21
CA PRO A 410 49.04 20.25 50.04
C PRO A 410 50.35 20.97 49.67
N GLN A 411 50.27 22.24 49.31
CA GLN A 411 51.46 23.10 49.20
C GLN A 411 51.86 23.62 50.57
N THR A 412 53.09 23.37 50.96
CA THR A 412 53.79 24.02 52.09
C THR A 412 54.07 25.49 51.78
N PRO A 413 54.09 26.41 52.80
CA PRO A 413 54.30 27.82 52.57
C PRO A 413 55.79 28.14 52.56
N HIS A 414 56.30 28.79 51.53
CA HIS A 414 57.65 29.49 51.57
C HIS A 414 57.41 30.97 51.64
N TYR A 415 58.19 31.54 52.56
CA TYR A 415 58.26 32.94 52.94
C TYR A 415 58.81 33.83 51.81
N ALA A 416 58.45 35.11 51.92
CA ALA A 416 58.75 36.22 51.06
C ALA A 416 60.25 36.67 51.05
N SER A 417 60.70 37.18 49.94
CA SER A 417 61.61 38.37 49.96
C SER A 417 61.40 39.17 48.67
N GLY A 418 61.43 40.46 48.86
CA GLY A 418 60.89 41.44 47.93
C GLY A 418 61.90 41.93 46.89
N ALA A 419 61.48 42.96 46.28
CA ALA A 419 62.13 44.04 45.53
C ALA A 419 61.74 44.12 44.04
N ASN A 420 60.92 45.07 43.75
CA ASN A 420 61.15 46.30 42.96
C ASN A 420 61.62 46.24 41.50
N THR A 421 60.93 47.11 40.80
CA THR A 421 61.19 47.90 39.60
C THR A 421 60.66 47.30 38.30
N ALA A 422 59.67 47.89 37.68
CA ALA A 422 59.44 49.16 36.97
C ALA A 422 59.90 49.10 35.50
N TRP A 423 58.99 49.52 34.62
CA TRP A 423 59.13 50.06 33.22
C TRP A 423 59.54 49.07 32.12
N ILE A 424 58.83 48.86 31.02
CA ILE A 424 58.23 49.74 30.02
C ILE A 424 57.02 49.00 29.43
#